data_39101b95c065da2c14cb2a3b8dc7dfaa
#
_entry.id   39101b95c065da2c14cb2a3b8dc7dfaa
#
_cell.length_a   1.000
_cell.length_b   1.000
_cell.length_c   1.000
_cell.angle_alpha   90.00
_cell.angle_beta   90.00
_cell.angle_gamma   90.00
#
_symmetry.space_group_name_H-M   'P 1'
#
loop_
_entity.id
_entity.type
_entity.pdbx_description
1 polymer ?
#
loop_
_entity_poly.entity_id
_entity_poly.type
_entity_poly.pdbx_seq_one_letter_code
_entity_poly.pdbx_strand_id
1 'polypeptide(L)'
;MSQASDTMRREWKINDAKRDAGLTTPDDIQRFDDIQYGPDPVENKLDVYRPKNTQGNIPVIVSVLDGGWVYGEKELYQCYGMTLAQRGFAVVNFTYRLAPEVKFPAPLEDTNNVISWMYENQEEYGLDMEHVFMVGDSAGGHLCGLYSAICTNPEYAVNYTFKVQNGFVPQAVALNCGAYNPLSEVGVLGGEQDQEIMEDFLTEKGSAKERALVNVTDHV
;
A
#
# COMPACT_ATOMS: atom_id res chain seq x y z
N MET A 1 -16.62 3.53 -13.28
CA MET A 1 -15.93 2.23 -13.07
C MET A 1 -16.06 1.44 -14.35
N SER A 2 -14.94 0.95 -14.87
CA SER A 2 -14.90 0.11 -16.07
C SER A 2 -15.50 -1.28 -15.82
N GLN A 3 -15.75 -2.02 -16.91
CA GLN A 3 -16.21 -3.40 -16.79
C GLN A 3 -15.12 -4.30 -16.19
N ALA A 4 -13.85 -4.02 -16.49
CA ALA A 4 -12.72 -4.76 -15.96
C ALA A 4 -12.64 -4.62 -14.44
N SER A 5 -12.70 -3.39 -13.91
CA SER A 5 -12.67 -3.12 -12.47
C SER A 5 -13.86 -3.75 -11.73
N ASP A 6 -15.06 -3.68 -12.29
CA ASP A 6 -16.27 -4.30 -11.70
C ASP A 6 -16.13 -5.84 -11.66
N THR A 7 -15.63 -6.43 -12.74
CA THR A 7 -15.40 -7.88 -12.82
C THR A 7 -14.33 -8.31 -11.80
N MET A 8 -13.21 -7.59 -11.71
CA MET A 8 -12.15 -7.85 -10.74
C MET A 8 -12.71 -7.81 -9.31
N ARG A 9 -13.40 -6.75 -8.93
CA ARG A 9 -14.00 -6.61 -7.59
C ARG A 9 -14.90 -7.78 -7.22
N ARG A 10 -15.75 -8.21 -8.16
CA ARG A 10 -16.69 -9.29 -7.93
C ARG A 10 -16.02 -10.67 -7.82
N GLU A 11 -15.15 -11.00 -8.77
CA GLU A 11 -14.54 -12.34 -8.86
C GLU A 11 -13.46 -12.52 -7.81
N TRP A 12 -12.62 -11.52 -7.59
CA TRP A 12 -11.55 -11.60 -6.61
C TRP A 12 -12.11 -11.69 -5.19
N LYS A 13 -13.16 -10.93 -4.87
CA LYS A 13 -13.83 -11.05 -3.56
C LYS A 13 -14.30 -12.49 -3.27
N ILE A 14 -14.83 -13.18 -4.28
CA ILE A 14 -15.26 -14.58 -4.14
C ILE A 14 -14.07 -15.51 -3.92
N ASN A 15 -12.98 -15.29 -4.66
CA ASN A 15 -11.79 -16.13 -4.61
C ASN A 15 -11.03 -15.92 -3.31
N ASP A 16 -10.88 -14.68 -2.87
CA ASP A 16 -10.21 -14.33 -1.61
C ASP A 16 -11.00 -14.86 -0.41
N ALA A 17 -12.32 -14.76 -0.40
CA ALA A 17 -13.14 -15.35 0.64
C ALA A 17 -12.97 -16.88 0.74
N LYS A 18 -12.73 -17.56 -0.37
CA LYS A 18 -12.43 -19.00 -0.37
C LYS A 18 -11.02 -19.31 0.10
N ARG A 19 -10.03 -18.51 -0.34
CA ARG A 19 -8.62 -18.64 0.08
C ARG A 19 -8.49 -18.47 1.59
N ASP A 20 -9.17 -17.47 2.15
CA ASP A 20 -9.01 -17.07 3.54
C ASP A 20 -9.96 -17.81 4.50
N ALA A 21 -10.84 -18.66 3.97
CA ALA A 21 -11.78 -19.45 4.77
C ALA A 21 -11.03 -20.32 5.80
N GLY A 22 -11.31 -20.10 7.08
CA GLY A 22 -10.72 -20.86 8.19
C GLY A 22 -9.34 -20.35 8.67
N LEU A 23 -8.81 -19.28 8.09
CA LEU A 23 -7.63 -18.63 8.63
C LEU A 23 -7.97 -17.97 9.98
N THR A 24 -7.06 -18.10 10.96
CA THR A 24 -7.24 -17.56 12.30
C THR A 24 -6.01 -16.78 12.74
N THR A 25 -6.19 -15.90 13.70
CA THR A 25 -5.09 -15.19 14.33
C THR A 25 -4.23 -16.16 15.14
N PRO A 26 -2.89 -16.22 14.90
CA PRO A 26 -1.98 -17.00 15.74
C PRO A 26 -2.01 -16.55 17.20
N ASP A 27 -1.91 -17.50 18.13
CA ASP A 27 -2.00 -17.23 19.57
C ASP A 27 -0.89 -16.30 20.11
N ASP A 28 0.25 -16.24 19.43
CA ASP A 28 1.41 -15.43 19.77
C ASP A 28 1.38 -14.01 19.20
N ILE A 29 0.35 -13.65 18.44
CA ILE A 29 0.19 -12.33 17.83
C ILE A 29 -0.83 -11.47 18.57
N GLN A 30 -0.44 -10.25 18.89
CA GLN A 30 -1.31 -9.16 19.31
C GLN A 30 -1.75 -8.36 18.08
N ARG A 31 -3.05 -8.04 18.02
CA ARG A 31 -3.67 -7.23 16.98
C ARG A 31 -4.23 -5.94 17.57
N PHE A 32 -4.14 -4.89 16.79
CA PHE A 32 -4.85 -3.62 17.00
C PHE A 32 -5.53 -3.33 15.67
N ASP A 33 -6.84 -3.44 15.62
CA ASP A 33 -7.60 -3.43 14.38
C ASP A 33 -8.37 -2.11 14.19
N ASP A 34 -8.66 -1.78 12.93
CA ASP A 34 -9.56 -0.70 12.50
C ASP A 34 -9.19 0.71 12.98
N ILE A 35 -7.89 0.97 13.11
CA ILE A 35 -7.37 2.26 13.54
C ILE A 35 -7.49 3.24 12.36
N GLN A 36 -8.09 4.39 12.60
CA GLN A 36 -8.17 5.45 11.59
C GLN A 36 -6.82 6.19 11.49
N TYR A 37 -6.25 6.27 10.28
CA TYR A 37 -4.97 6.94 10.03
C TYR A 37 -5.08 8.19 9.15
N GLY A 38 -6.22 8.42 8.53
CA GLY A 38 -6.43 9.52 7.58
C GLY A 38 -7.82 10.12 7.66
N PRO A 39 -8.16 11.05 6.76
CA PRO A 39 -9.39 11.82 6.83
C PRO A 39 -10.65 11.01 6.50
N ASP A 40 -10.54 9.93 5.74
CA ASP A 40 -11.68 9.08 5.41
C ASP A 40 -11.93 8.07 6.55
N PRO A 41 -13.09 8.14 7.26
CA PRO A 41 -13.35 7.25 8.39
C PRO A 41 -13.69 5.82 8.00
N VAL A 42 -13.92 5.54 6.72
CA VAL A 42 -14.24 4.21 6.20
C VAL A 42 -13.01 3.57 5.57
N GLU A 43 -12.40 4.25 4.61
CA GLU A 43 -11.32 3.71 3.79
C GLU A 43 -9.94 3.86 4.46
N ASN A 44 -9.70 4.96 5.20
CA ASN A 44 -8.42 5.16 5.84
C ASN A 44 -8.29 4.40 7.17
N LYS A 45 -8.29 3.07 7.08
CA LYS A 45 -8.13 2.13 8.21
C LYS A 45 -6.84 1.33 8.09
N LEU A 46 -6.20 1.13 9.22
CA LEU A 46 -5.05 0.25 9.35
C LEU A 46 -5.19 -0.70 10.53
N ASP A 47 -4.43 -1.79 10.47
CA ASP A 47 -4.21 -2.70 11.59
C ASP A 47 -2.72 -2.73 11.94
N VAL A 48 -2.42 -2.92 13.21
CA VAL A 48 -1.06 -3.21 13.67
C VAL A 48 -1.01 -4.62 14.25
N TYR A 49 -0.06 -5.41 13.76
CA TYR A 49 0.23 -6.75 14.26
C TYR A 49 1.62 -6.79 14.88
N ARG A 50 1.75 -7.38 16.06
CA ARG A 50 3.06 -7.56 16.70
C ARG A 50 3.10 -8.82 17.58
N PRO A 51 4.30 -9.38 17.86
CA PRO A 51 4.40 -10.50 18.78
C PRO A 51 3.99 -10.10 20.21
N LYS A 52 3.20 -10.92 20.90
CA LYS A 52 2.72 -10.63 22.26
C LYS A 52 3.83 -10.49 23.31
N ASN A 53 4.96 -11.18 23.11
CA ASN A 53 6.02 -11.26 24.10
C ASN A 53 7.18 -10.27 23.84
N THR A 54 6.98 -9.25 23.01
CA THR A 54 7.96 -8.20 22.75
C THR A 54 7.69 -6.98 23.62
N GLN A 55 8.78 -6.38 24.14
CA GLN A 55 8.74 -5.12 24.88
C GLN A 55 9.47 -4.03 24.11
N GLY A 56 9.06 -2.78 24.30
CA GLY A 56 9.66 -1.63 23.62
C GLY A 56 9.36 -1.59 22.12
N ASN A 57 10.09 -0.74 21.42
CA ASN A 57 9.93 -0.53 19.99
C ASN A 57 10.66 -1.62 19.21
N ILE A 58 10.04 -2.14 18.16
CA ILE A 58 10.61 -3.17 17.29
C ILE A 58 10.53 -2.73 15.82
N PRO A 59 11.42 -3.26 14.94
CA PRO A 59 11.43 -2.92 13.53
C PRO A 59 10.05 -3.09 12.88
N VAL A 60 9.73 -2.20 11.95
CA VAL A 60 8.39 -2.10 11.34
C VAL A 60 8.42 -2.52 9.89
N ILE A 61 7.40 -3.26 9.47
CA ILE A 61 7.07 -3.47 8.05
C ILE A 61 5.76 -2.78 7.75
N VAL A 62 5.74 -1.87 6.78
CA VAL A 62 4.53 -1.29 6.19
C VAL A 62 4.12 -2.17 5.02
N SER A 63 2.93 -2.75 5.09
CA SER A 63 2.38 -3.63 4.06
C SER A 63 1.40 -2.87 3.18
N VAL A 64 1.74 -2.73 1.90
CA VAL A 64 0.91 -2.06 0.89
C VAL A 64 0.26 -3.13 0.01
N LEU A 65 -1.06 -3.20 0.06
CA LEU A 65 -1.83 -4.27 -0.56
C LEU A 65 -1.85 -4.19 -2.10
N ASP A 66 -2.03 -5.35 -2.73
CA ASP A 66 -2.36 -5.51 -4.15
C ASP A 66 -3.85 -5.16 -4.41
N GLY A 67 -4.28 -5.34 -5.64
CA GLY A 67 -5.69 -5.20 -6.06
C GLY A 67 -5.87 -4.33 -7.30
N GLY A 68 -4.81 -4.14 -8.09
CA GLY A 68 -4.88 -3.35 -9.32
C GLY A 68 -5.33 -1.91 -9.09
N TRP A 69 -5.08 -1.36 -7.90
CA TRP A 69 -5.52 -0.03 -7.43
C TRP A 69 -7.05 0.14 -7.31
N VAL A 70 -7.84 -0.85 -7.71
CA VAL A 70 -9.32 -0.79 -7.77
C VAL A 70 -10.02 -1.73 -6.79
N TYR A 71 -9.29 -2.64 -6.17
CA TYR A 71 -9.81 -3.69 -5.29
C TYR A 71 -8.90 -3.91 -4.08
N GLY A 72 -9.48 -4.43 -3.00
CA GLY A 72 -8.76 -4.90 -1.82
C GLY A 72 -8.93 -4.01 -0.60
N GLU A 73 -8.75 -4.65 0.53
CA GLU A 73 -8.77 -4.05 1.85
C GLU A 73 -7.74 -4.76 2.72
N LYS A 74 -7.33 -4.17 3.85
CA LYS A 74 -6.29 -4.68 4.76
C LYS A 74 -6.52 -6.14 5.20
N GLU A 75 -7.78 -6.58 5.26
CA GLU A 75 -8.18 -7.93 5.64
C GLU A 75 -7.59 -9.01 4.71
N LEU A 76 -7.35 -8.70 3.46
CA LEU A 76 -6.75 -9.64 2.49
C LEU A 76 -5.29 -9.99 2.82
N TYR A 77 -4.59 -9.09 3.51
CA TYR A 77 -3.18 -9.23 3.87
C TYR A 77 -2.94 -9.52 5.35
N GLN A 78 -4.01 -9.67 6.16
CA GLN A 78 -3.88 -9.90 7.60
C GLN A 78 -3.04 -11.14 7.94
N CYS A 79 -3.25 -12.25 7.28
CA CYS A 79 -2.51 -13.49 7.55
C CYS A 79 -1.04 -13.39 7.14
N TYR A 80 -0.77 -12.75 6.00
CA TYR A 80 0.59 -12.44 5.58
C TYR A 80 1.28 -11.51 6.58
N GLY A 81 0.62 -10.42 6.97
CA GLY A 81 1.13 -9.49 7.98
C GLY A 81 1.41 -10.15 9.33
N MET A 82 0.49 -10.98 9.83
CA MET A 82 0.71 -11.75 11.07
C MET A 82 1.88 -12.72 10.94
N THR A 83 2.09 -13.33 9.77
CA THR A 83 3.24 -14.21 9.52
C THR A 83 4.57 -13.44 9.56
N LEU A 84 4.60 -12.21 9.09
CA LEU A 84 5.77 -11.33 9.23
C LEU A 84 5.96 -10.90 10.69
N ALA A 85 4.88 -10.60 11.40
CA ALA A 85 4.94 -10.27 12.82
C ALA A 85 5.51 -11.42 13.66
N GLN A 86 5.19 -12.68 13.36
CA GLN A 86 5.78 -13.85 14.01
C GLN A 86 7.32 -13.93 13.85
N ARG A 87 7.89 -13.17 12.90
CA ARG A 87 9.34 -13.05 12.68
C ARG A 87 10.00 -11.90 13.45
N GLY A 88 9.23 -11.23 14.33
CA GLY A 88 9.77 -10.20 15.22
C GLY A 88 9.57 -8.77 14.73
N PHE A 89 8.72 -8.54 13.74
CA PHE A 89 8.37 -7.20 13.26
C PHE A 89 7.04 -6.70 13.86
N ALA A 90 6.92 -5.39 14.01
CA ALA A 90 5.60 -4.77 13.99
C ALA A 90 5.17 -4.62 12.52
N VAL A 91 3.95 -4.98 12.20
CA VAL A 91 3.44 -4.86 10.83
C VAL A 91 2.28 -3.88 10.82
N VAL A 92 2.41 -2.83 10.03
CA VAL A 92 1.34 -1.85 9.76
C VAL A 92 0.74 -2.21 8.41
N ASN A 93 -0.50 -2.71 8.44
CA ASN A 93 -1.24 -3.18 7.27
C ASN A 93 -2.46 -2.29 7.07
N PHE A 94 -2.60 -1.64 5.92
CA PHE A 94 -3.60 -0.60 5.74
C PHE A 94 -4.37 -0.71 4.42
N THR A 95 -5.61 -0.21 4.44
CA THR A 95 -6.42 0.03 3.24
C THR A 95 -6.12 1.43 2.73
N TYR A 96 -5.77 1.58 1.47
CA TYR A 96 -5.73 2.86 0.79
C TYR A 96 -7.00 3.08 -0.02
N ARG A 97 -7.38 4.34 -0.29
CA ARG A 97 -8.56 4.68 -1.08
C ARG A 97 -8.42 4.19 -2.52
N LEU A 98 -9.44 3.53 -3.01
CA LEU A 98 -9.44 2.80 -4.28
C LEU A 98 -9.97 3.63 -5.44
N ALA A 99 -9.46 3.36 -6.63
CA ALA A 99 -10.02 3.82 -7.89
C ALA A 99 -11.28 2.99 -8.26
N PRO A 100 -12.20 3.53 -9.02
CA PRO A 100 -12.21 4.87 -9.61
C PRO A 100 -12.82 5.96 -8.72
N GLU A 101 -13.28 5.60 -7.51
CA GLU A 101 -13.90 6.53 -6.56
C GLU A 101 -12.91 7.65 -6.18
N VAL A 102 -11.67 7.25 -5.96
CA VAL A 102 -10.56 8.18 -5.71
C VAL A 102 -9.40 7.79 -6.62
N LYS A 103 -8.80 8.76 -7.29
CA LYS A 103 -7.80 8.49 -8.34
C LYS A 103 -6.38 8.81 -7.87
N PHE A 104 -5.39 8.40 -8.66
CA PHE A 104 -4.00 8.83 -8.47
C PHE A 104 -3.91 10.37 -8.32
N PRO A 105 -3.14 10.90 -7.36
CA PRO A 105 -2.18 10.20 -6.50
C PRO A 105 -2.69 9.81 -5.10
N ALA A 106 -4.00 9.74 -4.86
CA ALA A 106 -4.57 9.52 -3.53
C ALA A 106 -4.01 8.30 -2.77
N PRO A 107 -3.72 7.13 -3.37
CA PRO A 107 -3.07 6.03 -2.65
C PRO A 107 -1.67 6.39 -2.11
N LEU A 108 -0.94 7.28 -2.77
CA LEU A 108 0.36 7.78 -2.27
C LEU A 108 0.18 8.78 -1.12
N GLU A 109 -0.88 9.60 -1.16
CA GLU A 109 -1.26 10.46 -0.03
C GLU A 109 -1.62 9.62 1.19
N ASP A 110 -2.38 8.53 0.98
CA ASP A 110 -2.76 7.60 2.04
C ASP A 110 -1.53 6.90 2.64
N THR A 111 -0.60 6.44 1.80
CA THR A 111 0.69 5.89 2.26
C THR A 111 1.46 6.91 3.11
N ASN A 112 1.51 8.18 2.68
CA ASN A 112 2.16 9.24 3.45
C ASN A 112 1.45 9.52 4.78
N ASN A 113 0.12 9.45 4.82
CA ASN A 113 -0.66 9.59 6.04
C ASN A 113 -0.40 8.45 7.02
N VAL A 114 -0.22 7.21 6.54
CA VAL A 114 0.19 6.06 7.38
C VAL A 114 1.56 6.32 8.02
N ILE A 115 2.54 6.78 7.25
CA ILE A 115 3.86 7.12 7.80
C ILE A 115 3.76 8.23 8.84
N SER A 116 2.94 9.27 8.59
CA SER A 116 2.71 10.34 9.57
C SER A 116 2.05 9.82 10.84
N TRP A 117 1.03 8.97 10.71
CA TRP A 117 0.36 8.32 11.83
C TRP A 117 1.35 7.48 12.65
N MET A 118 2.26 6.74 11.99
CA MET A 118 3.28 5.94 12.68
C MET A 118 4.19 6.80 13.57
N TYR A 119 4.66 7.96 13.08
CA TYR A 119 5.45 8.89 13.89
C TYR A 119 4.69 9.43 15.11
N GLU A 120 3.40 9.70 14.97
CA GLU A 120 2.55 10.22 16.04
C GLU A 120 2.23 9.16 17.10
N ASN A 121 2.23 7.88 16.73
CA ASN A 121 1.75 6.78 17.58
C ASN A 121 2.85 5.73 17.87
N GLN A 122 4.12 6.02 17.55
CA GLN A 122 5.22 5.06 17.67
C GLN A 122 5.37 4.47 19.08
N GLU A 123 5.19 5.27 20.13
CA GLU A 123 5.33 4.84 21.52
C GLU A 123 4.16 3.91 21.94
N GLU A 124 2.94 4.22 21.51
CA GLU A 124 1.74 3.46 21.87
C GLU A 124 1.77 2.05 21.27
N TYR A 125 2.20 1.95 20.00
CA TYR A 125 2.23 0.67 19.28
C TYR A 125 3.62 0.04 19.26
N GLY A 126 4.63 0.64 19.87
CA GLY A 126 6.00 0.12 19.95
C GLY A 126 6.66 0.00 18.58
N LEU A 127 6.61 1.06 17.79
CA LEU A 127 7.16 1.12 16.43
C LEU A 127 8.56 1.74 16.45
N ASP A 128 9.56 1.02 15.96
CA ASP A 128 10.91 1.55 15.77
C ASP A 128 10.99 2.29 14.43
N MET A 129 10.85 3.61 14.48
CA MET A 129 10.86 4.47 13.29
C MET A 129 12.25 4.64 12.65
N GLU A 130 13.32 4.14 13.28
CA GLU A 130 14.66 4.10 12.68
C GLU A 130 14.82 2.87 11.76
N HIS A 131 14.00 1.83 11.96
CA HIS A 131 14.04 0.58 11.19
C HIS A 131 12.68 0.27 10.57
N VAL A 132 12.31 1.05 9.58
CA VAL A 132 11.06 0.86 8.81
C VAL A 132 11.35 0.32 7.43
N PHE A 133 10.67 -0.76 7.09
CA PHE A 133 10.71 -1.43 5.79
C PHE A 133 9.34 -1.33 5.12
N MET A 134 9.29 -1.42 3.80
CA MET A 134 8.03 -1.47 3.06
C MET A 134 7.96 -2.73 2.21
N VAL A 135 6.80 -3.32 2.11
CA VAL A 135 6.53 -4.45 1.22
C VAL A 135 5.23 -4.20 0.47
N GLY A 136 5.22 -4.55 -0.80
CA GLY A 136 4.00 -4.47 -1.61
C GLY A 136 4.05 -5.41 -2.79
N ASP A 137 2.89 -5.95 -3.15
CA ASP A 137 2.70 -6.86 -4.27
C ASP A 137 1.98 -6.13 -5.40
N SER A 138 2.31 -6.40 -6.66
CA SER A 138 1.62 -5.90 -7.85
C SER A 138 1.35 -4.37 -7.78
N ALA A 139 0.10 -3.92 -7.65
CA ALA A 139 -0.25 -2.50 -7.43
C ALA A 139 0.39 -1.92 -6.16
N GLY A 140 0.46 -2.69 -5.07
CA GLY A 140 1.17 -2.31 -3.85
C GLY A 140 2.67 -2.19 -4.05
N GLY A 141 3.28 -3.07 -4.84
CA GLY A 141 4.68 -2.97 -5.25
C GLY A 141 4.96 -1.71 -6.06
N HIS A 142 4.06 -1.36 -6.98
CA HIS A 142 4.10 -0.10 -7.73
C HIS A 142 4.04 1.12 -6.79
N LEU A 143 3.06 1.16 -5.88
CA LEU A 143 2.91 2.26 -4.92
C LEU A 143 4.12 2.38 -3.97
N CYS A 144 4.68 1.26 -3.49
CA CYS A 144 5.92 1.27 -2.71
C CYS A 144 7.09 1.85 -3.49
N GLY A 145 7.24 1.50 -4.77
CA GLY A 145 8.28 2.03 -5.63
C GLY A 145 8.16 3.53 -5.84
N LEU A 146 6.97 4.03 -6.18
CA LEU A 146 6.72 5.46 -6.34
C LEU A 146 6.91 6.23 -5.03
N TYR A 147 6.41 5.70 -3.91
CA TYR A 147 6.59 6.36 -2.61
C TYR A 147 8.06 6.41 -2.19
N SER A 148 8.83 5.35 -2.45
CA SER A 148 10.28 5.36 -2.23
C SER A 148 10.99 6.40 -3.09
N ALA A 149 10.59 6.56 -4.35
CA ALA A 149 11.10 7.63 -5.21
C ALA A 149 10.74 9.02 -4.67
N ILE A 150 9.52 9.23 -4.13
CA ILE A 150 9.16 10.50 -3.45
C ILE A 150 10.06 10.76 -2.26
N CYS A 151 10.42 9.73 -1.49
CA CYS A 151 11.30 9.87 -0.32
C CYS A 151 12.76 10.19 -0.68
N THR A 152 13.24 9.78 -1.84
CA THR A 152 14.67 9.82 -2.21
C THR A 152 15.02 10.80 -3.32
N ASN A 153 14.04 11.20 -4.15
CA ASN A 153 14.23 12.07 -5.29
C ASN A 153 13.44 13.39 -5.13
N PRO A 154 14.10 14.49 -4.72
CA PRO A 154 13.45 15.78 -4.53
C PRO A 154 12.78 16.35 -5.79
N GLU A 155 13.34 16.07 -6.98
CA GLU A 155 12.78 16.55 -8.27
C GLU A 155 11.47 15.82 -8.59
N TYR A 156 11.34 14.59 -8.14
CA TYR A 156 10.08 13.85 -8.26
C TYR A 156 9.07 14.25 -7.18
N ALA A 157 9.53 14.45 -5.94
CA ALA A 157 8.68 14.82 -4.79
C ALA A 157 7.91 16.15 -4.98
N VAL A 158 8.47 17.12 -5.70
CA VAL A 158 7.80 18.43 -5.93
C VAL A 158 6.50 18.33 -6.75
N ASN A 159 6.23 17.19 -7.38
CA ASN A 159 5.00 16.97 -8.13
C ASN A 159 3.80 16.67 -7.21
N TYR A 160 4.02 16.42 -5.93
CA TYR A 160 2.99 16.05 -4.95
C TYR A 160 2.71 17.18 -3.98
N THR A 161 1.45 17.26 -3.50
CA THR A 161 1.01 18.32 -2.56
C THR A 161 1.38 18.01 -1.12
N PHE A 162 1.55 16.74 -0.77
CA PHE A 162 1.99 16.31 0.53
C PHE A 162 3.52 16.35 0.66
N LYS A 163 3.98 16.33 1.90
CA LYS A 163 5.42 16.27 2.22
C LYS A 163 5.69 15.05 3.09
N VAL A 164 6.80 14.40 2.79
CA VAL A 164 7.30 13.29 3.60
C VAL A 164 7.70 13.81 4.98
N GLN A 165 7.13 13.20 6.03
CA GLN A 165 7.37 13.63 7.41
C GLN A 165 8.81 13.30 7.85
N ASN A 166 9.44 14.24 8.56
CA ASN A 166 10.77 14.07 9.18
C ASN A 166 11.87 13.59 8.22
N GLY A 167 11.72 13.76 6.91
CA GLY A 167 12.67 13.22 5.94
C GLY A 167 12.71 11.69 5.92
N PHE A 168 11.59 11.05 6.17
CA PHE A 168 11.46 9.59 6.16
C PHE A 168 11.97 8.98 4.85
N VAL A 169 12.77 7.93 4.99
CA VAL A 169 13.20 7.06 3.89
C VAL A 169 13.11 5.62 4.40
N PRO A 170 12.42 4.70 3.71
CA PRO A 170 12.41 3.31 4.12
C PRO A 170 13.83 2.72 4.04
N GLN A 171 14.21 1.92 5.04
CA GLN A 171 15.53 1.27 5.10
C GLN A 171 15.72 0.25 3.97
N ALA A 172 14.66 -0.42 3.58
CA ALA A 172 14.60 -1.26 2.39
C ALA A 172 13.15 -1.43 1.94
N VAL A 173 12.99 -1.80 0.67
CA VAL A 173 11.69 -2.10 0.07
C VAL A 173 11.72 -3.47 -0.58
N ALA A 174 10.65 -4.25 -0.42
CA ALA A 174 10.43 -5.49 -1.14
C ALA A 174 9.28 -5.27 -2.14
N LEU A 175 9.64 -5.23 -3.41
CA LEU A 175 8.73 -4.95 -4.50
C LEU A 175 8.41 -6.27 -5.23
N ASN A 176 7.26 -6.87 -4.90
CA ASN A 176 6.90 -8.18 -5.41
C ASN A 176 6.01 -8.06 -6.65
N CYS A 177 6.48 -8.53 -7.81
CA CYS A 177 5.72 -8.59 -9.06
C CYS A 177 4.98 -7.28 -9.42
N GLY A 178 5.56 -6.11 -9.11
CA GLY A 178 4.91 -4.81 -9.27
C GLY A 178 4.79 -4.38 -10.72
N ALA A 179 3.77 -3.59 -11.02
CA ALA A 179 3.58 -2.95 -12.31
C ALA A 179 4.44 -1.67 -12.40
N TYR A 180 5.76 -1.82 -12.49
CA TYR A 180 6.71 -0.70 -12.33
C TYR A 180 6.67 0.30 -13.49
N ASN A 181 6.30 -0.14 -14.69
CA ASN A 181 6.11 0.70 -15.88
C ASN A 181 4.76 0.41 -16.52
N PRO A 182 3.65 0.74 -15.86
CA PRO A 182 2.32 0.31 -16.32
C PRO A 182 1.92 0.91 -17.66
N LEU A 183 2.57 1.97 -18.10
CA LEU A 183 2.28 2.68 -19.37
C LEU A 183 3.38 2.54 -20.41
N SER A 184 4.42 1.73 -20.18
CA SER A 184 5.44 1.49 -21.19
C SER A 184 4.92 0.55 -22.28
N GLU A 185 5.41 0.73 -23.52
CA GLU A 185 5.07 -0.16 -24.66
C GLU A 185 5.50 -1.62 -24.43
N VAL A 186 6.39 -1.84 -23.47
CA VAL A 186 6.90 -3.15 -23.05
C VAL A 186 6.28 -3.60 -21.72
N GLY A 187 5.32 -2.84 -21.17
CA GLY A 187 4.72 -3.07 -19.88
C GLY A 187 4.01 -4.43 -19.79
N VAL A 188 4.04 -5.00 -18.60
CA VAL A 188 3.42 -6.29 -18.25
C VAL A 188 1.90 -6.26 -18.43
N LEU A 189 1.31 -5.07 -18.47
CA LEU A 189 -0.11 -4.82 -18.64
C LEU A 189 -0.39 -4.54 -20.12
N GLY A 190 -0.77 -5.56 -20.88
CA GLY A 190 -0.92 -5.47 -22.34
C GLY A 190 -2.32 -5.80 -22.87
N GLY A 191 -3.29 -6.08 -22.02
CA GLY A 191 -4.66 -6.40 -22.42
C GLY A 191 -5.61 -5.19 -22.35
N GLU A 192 -6.76 -5.28 -23.04
CA GLU A 192 -7.82 -4.26 -22.93
C GLU A 192 -8.29 -4.05 -21.49
N GLN A 193 -8.35 -5.11 -20.69
CA GLN A 193 -8.75 -5.07 -19.28
C GLN A 193 -7.77 -4.25 -18.43
N ASP A 194 -6.47 -4.42 -18.66
CA ASP A 194 -5.44 -3.69 -17.92
C ASP A 194 -5.48 -2.20 -18.27
N GLN A 195 -5.75 -1.87 -19.54
CA GLN A 195 -5.93 -0.51 -19.96
C GLN A 195 -7.16 0.14 -19.30
N GLU A 196 -8.29 -0.58 -19.20
CA GLU A 196 -9.49 -0.09 -18.51
C GLU A 196 -9.22 0.18 -17.03
N ILE A 197 -8.46 -0.69 -16.35
CA ILE A 197 -8.08 -0.50 -14.95
C ILE A 197 -7.18 0.73 -14.78
N MET A 198 -6.21 0.93 -15.67
CA MET A 198 -5.37 2.12 -15.67
C MET A 198 -6.16 3.41 -15.93
N GLU A 199 -7.17 3.39 -16.80
CA GLU A 199 -8.06 4.53 -17.03
C GLU A 199 -8.95 4.82 -15.81
N ASP A 200 -9.31 3.80 -15.04
CA ASP A 200 -9.99 3.98 -13.76
C ASP A 200 -9.06 4.56 -12.69
N PHE A 201 -7.79 4.17 -12.67
CA PHE A 201 -6.80 4.64 -11.70
C PHE A 201 -6.36 6.09 -11.94
N LEU A 202 -6.18 6.49 -13.20
CA LEU A 202 -5.67 7.81 -13.57
C LEU A 202 -6.82 8.82 -13.78
N THR A 203 -6.56 10.12 -13.55
CA THR A 203 -7.52 11.19 -13.89
C THR A 203 -7.55 11.40 -15.41
N GLU A 204 -8.70 11.80 -15.94
CA GLU A 204 -8.88 12.12 -17.38
C GLU A 204 -8.25 11.06 -18.32
N LYS A 205 -8.34 9.78 -17.94
CA LYS A 205 -7.71 8.66 -18.67
C LYS A 205 -6.17 8.78 -18.78
N GLY A 206 -5.57 9.46 -17.83
CA GLY A 206 -4.14 9.74 -17.77
C GLY A 206 -3.71 10.92 -18.60
N SER A 207 -3.61 12.09 -17.99
CA SER A 207 -2.97 13.25 -18.61
C SER A 207 -1.50 12.96 -18.90
N ALA A 208 -0.89 13.71 -19.85
CA ALA A 208 0.54 13.55 -20.14
C ALA A 208 1.42 13.72 -18.88
N LYS A 209 1.00 14.60 -17.95
CA LYS A 209 1.68 14.80 -16.68
C LYS A 209 1.59 13.54 -15.79
N GLU A 210 0.40 12.95 -15.61
CA GLU A 210 0.24 11.75 -14.80
C GLU A 210 0.97 10.56 -15.40
N ARG A 211 0.90 10.39 -16.72
CA ARG A 211 1.64 9.34 -17.42
C ARG A 211 3.14 9.41 -17.19
N ALA A 212 3.69 10.62 -17.07
CA ALA A 212 5.08 10.83 -16.73
C ALA A 212 5.41 10.53 -15.27
N LEU A 213 4.42 10.45 -14.37
CA LEU A 213 4.62 10.24 -12.92
C LEU A 213 4.43 8.79 -12.48
N VAL A 214 3.73 7.95 -13.24
CA VAL A 214 3.35 6.62 -12.76
C VAL A 214 4.36 5.51 -13.08
N ASN A 215 5.39 5.77 -13.86
CA ASN A 215 6.44 4.78 -14.11
C ASN A 215 7.53 4.88 -13.03
N VAL A 216 7.67 3.83 -12.23
CA VAL A 216 8.67 3.80 -11.14
C VAL A 216 10.08 3.97 -11.66
N THR A 217 10.43 3.28 -12.77
CA THR A 217 11.80 3.29 -13.32
C THR A 217 12.26 4.64 -13.86
N ASP A 218 11.36 5.58 -14.05
CA ASP A 218 11.70 6.93 -14.53
C ASP A 218 12.17 7.84 -13.37
N HIS A 219 12.02 7.39 -12.10
CA HIS A 219 12.19 8.23 -10.91
C HIS A 219 13.16 7.67 -9.86
N VAL A 220 13.60 6.41 -10.00
CA VAL A 220 14.55 5.73 -9.09
C VAL A 220 15.98 5.79 -9.60
#